data_d55b8726dd31c008e65d68fbe145db84
#
_entry.id   d55b8726dd31c008e65d68fbe145db84
#
_cell.length_a   1.000
_cell.length_b   1.000
_cell.length_c   1.000
_cell.angle_alpha   90.00
_cell.angle_beta   90.00
_cell.angle_gamma   90.00
#
_symmetry.space_group_name_H-M   'P 1'
#
loop_
_entity.id
_entity.type
_entity.pdbx_description
1 polymer ?
#
loop_
_entity_poly.entity_id
_entity_poly.type
_entity_poly.pdbx_seq_one_letter_code
_entity_poly.pdbx_strand_id
1 'polypeptide(L)'
;LYLYNVYSNRASYIPHCYPCTGLACLTTHSFHAAKVYNANTDGSHFMNLGLYRITENSDGTVSFESRPTSAPSANVPIEGDYLLHETFDNCNGEGGNSGGFGGTLATGMFSPDLDGWDATVAIGADRCGRFGNSSTPGFVNSPSFTAVADTMTLSFRAAGWDAKRDGTDLLVVLKGNGTFVDSQSTDMSLTMAKGAWTTYTLRFTATGKLCINFQPSKRFFLDDVAVTKPSATGISAIEGVRPTKTRRVYSLSGQYLGTDLRTLPRGIYIVDGKKVVK
;
A
#
# COMPACT_ATOMS: atom_id res chain seq x y z
N LEU A 1 13.18 -16.31 13.22
CA LEU A 1 12.82 -17.09 12.01
C LEU A 1 13.97 -16.93 11.01
N TYR A 2 14.75 -18.01 10.79
CA TYR A 2 15.83 -17.97 9.81
C TYR A 2 15.27 -18.36 8.44
N LEU A 3 15.24 -17.42 7.50
CA LEU A 3 15.09 -17.77 6.09
C LEU A 3 16.43 -18.28 5.55
N TYR A 4 16.56 -19.58 5.44
CA TYR A 4 17.79 -20.26 5.05
C TYR A 4 17.94 -20.28 3.53
N ASN A 5 18.86 -19.50 2.97
CA ASN A 5 19.27 -19.64 1.58
C ASN A 5 20.61 -20.42 1.53
N VAL A 6 20.54 -21.68 1.12
CA VAL A 6 21.67 -22.65 1.16
C VAL A 6 22.81 -22.32 0.18
N TYR A 7 22.63 -21.37 -0.73
CA TYR A 7 23.55 -21.15 -1.85
C TYR A 7 24.30 -19.82 -1.85
N SER A 8 24.22 -19.02 -0.80
CA SER A 8 24.82 -17.69 -0.81
C SER A 8 25.93 -17.51 0.24
N ASN A 9 26.86 -16.68 -0.11
CA ASN A 9 28.00 -16.27 0.69
C ASN A 9 27.52 -15.57 1.98
N ARG A 10 28.26 -15.71 3.09
CA ARG A 10 27.89 -15.20 4.44
C ARG A 10 27.41 -13.74 4.45
N ALA A 11 27.90 -12.92 3.54
CA ALA A 11 27.48 -11.52 3.37
C ALA A 11 26.03 -11.35 2.88
N SER A 12 25.45 -12.37 2.23
CA SER A 12 24.07 -12.31 1.70
C SER A 12 23.00 -12.73 2.73
N TYR A 13 23.39 -13.23 3.91
CA TYR A 13 22.43 -13.59 4.97
C TYR A 13 22.06 -12.42 5.87
N ILE A 14 22.94 -11.42 5.97
CA ILE A 14 22.77 -10.29 6.88
C ILE A 14 21.46 -9.52 6.62
N PRO A 15 21.02 -9.29 5.35
CA PRO A 15 19.78 -8.57 5.10
C PRO A 15 18.50 -9.36 5.36
N HIS A 16 18.58 -10.66 5.69
CA HIS A 16 17.39 -11.53 5.85
C HIS A 16 17.15 -11.98 7.28
N CYS A 17 17.97 -11.55 8.24
CA CYS A 17 17.82 -11.86 9.66
C CYS A 17 17.21 -10.67 10.38
N TYR A 18 16.30 -10.93 11.32
CA TYR A 18 15.73 -9.93 12.21
C TYR A 18 16.41 -10.02 13.58
N PRO A 19 16.83 -8.85 14.17
CA PRO A 19 16.94 -7.53 13.55
C PRO A 19 18.19 -7.40 12.66
N CYS A 20 18.10 -6.61 11.61
CA CYS A 20 19.28 -6.16 10.87
C CYS A 20 19.06 -4.70 10.43
N THR A 21 20.12 -4.07 9.91
CA THR A 21 20.03 -2.66 9.46
C THR A 21 18.87 -2.50 8.47
N GLY A 22 17.87 -1.71 8.85
CA GLY A 22 16.69 -1.45 8.05
C GLY A 22 15.55 -2.49 8.16
N LEU A 23 15.71 -3.55 8.99
CA LEU A 23 14.69 -4.59 9.18
C LEU A 23 14.46 -4.83 10.68
N ALA A 24 13.75 -3.92 11.32
CA ALA A 24 13.39 -4.01 12.74
C ALA A 24 11.90 -4.29 12.97
N CYS A 25 11.14 -4.54 11.92
CA CYS A 25 9.74 -4.95 12.02
C CYS A 25 9.39 -6.06 11.01
N LEU A 26 8.42 -6.88 11.37
CA LEU A 26 7.83 -7.91 10.53
C LEU A 26 6.31 -7.77 10.61
N THR A 27 5.70 -7.24 9.57
CA THR A 27 4.27 -6.92 9.51
C THR A 27 3.64 -7.45 8.23
N THR A 28 2.36 -7.24 8.06
CA THR A 28 1.66 -7.52 6.79
C THR A 28 2.11 -6.62 5.65
N HIS A 29 2.75 -5.48 5.96
CA HIS A 29 3.14 -4.44 5.01
C HIS A 29 4.65 -4.24 4.93
N SER A 30 5.46 -4.90 5.78
CA SER A 30 6.92 -4.81 5.71
C SER A 30 7.46 -5.47 4.45
N PHE A 31 8.62 -5.03 3.98
CA PHE A 31 9.41 -5.79 3.01
C PHE A 31 9.70 -7.17 3.60
N HIS A 32 9.42 -8.24 2.86
CA HIS A 32 9.19 -9.58 3.38
C HIS A 32 7.98 -9.61 4.35
N ALA A 33 6.80 -9.30 3.78
CA ALA A 33 5.55 -9.35 4.53
C ALA A 33 5.36 -10.69 5.26
N ALA A 34 4.85 -10.62 6.49
CA ALA A 34 4.54 -11.80 7.29
C ALA A 34 3.36 -12.56 6.66
N LYS A 35 3.65 -13.62 5.91
CA LYS A 35 2.65 -14.47 5.24
C LYS A 35 2.48 -15.80 5.96
N VAL A 36 1.26 -16.30 6.00
CA VAL A 36 0.91 -17.64 6.45
C VAL A 36 0.66 -18.55 5.26
N TYR A 37 1.03 -19.83 5.40
CA TYR A 37 0.85 -20.82 4.32
C TYR A 37 -0.63 -21.09 4.03
N ASN A 38 -1.43 -21.28 5.07
CA ASN A 38 -2.86 -21.47 4.94
C ASN A 38 -3.59 -20.12 4.94
N ALA A 39 -4.62 -19.99 4.10
CA ALA A 39 -5.46 -18.82 4.09
C ALA A 39 -6.21 -18.64 5.43
N ASN A 40 -6.34 -17.39 5.86
CA ASN A 40 -7.20 -16.99 6.96
C ASN A 40 -8.68 -17.17 6.57
N THR A 41 -9.59 -17.02 7.52
CA THR A 41 -11.04 -17.13 7.28
C THR A 41 -11.59 -16.10 6.29
N ASP A 42 -10.89 -14.98 6.10
CA ASP A 42 -11.18 -13.92 5.12
C ASP A 42 -10.52 -14.16 3.75
N GLY A 43 -9.82 -15.26 3.57
CA GLY A 43 -9.09 -15.61 2.36
C GLY A 43 -7.71 -14.95 2.23
N SER A 44 -7.28 -14.13 3.17
CA SER A 44 -5.97 -13.51 3.18
C SER A 44 -4.88 -14.50 3.61
N HIS A 45 -3.63 -14.23 3.24
CA HIS A 45 -2.46 -15.00 3.63
C HIS A 45 -1.52 -14.22 4.56
N PHE A 46 -1.99 -13.18 5.25
CA PHE A 46 -1.17 -12.37 6.11
C PHE A 46 -1.35 -12.71 7.58
N MET A 47 -0.28 -12.57 8.37
CA MET A 47 -0.39 -12.59 9.82
C MET A 47 -1.16 -11.35 10.28
N ASN A 48 -2.16 -11.56 11.15
CA ASN A 48 -2.90 -10.45 11.77
C ASN A 48 -2.16 -9.89 13.01
N LEU A 49 -0.87 -10.17 13.12
CA LEU A 49 0.00 -9.75 14.21
C LEU A 49 1.31 -9.22 13.60
N GLY A 50 1.63 -7.97 13.87
CA GLY A 50 2.92 -7.39 13.53
C GLY A 50 3.90 -7.52 14.69
N LEU A 51 5.17 -7.75 14.38
CA LEU A 51 6.29 -7.67 15.30
C LEU A 51 7.04 -6.37 15.02
N TYR A 52 7.20 -5.54 16.02
CA TYR A 52 7.82 -4.21 15.94
C TYR A 52 8.99 -4.10 16.89
N ARG A 53 9.91 -3.18 16.63
CA ARG A 53 11.08 -2.92 17.47
C ARG A 53 11.86 -4.18 17.79
N ILE A 54 12.04 -5.01 16.78
CA ILE A 54 12.83 -6.24 16.92
C ILE A 54 14.27 -5.84 17.21
N THR A 55 14.80 -6.19 18.38
CA THR A 55 16.11 -5.77 18.85
C THR A 55 16.87 -6.98 19.39
N GLU A 56 18.11 -7.15 19.01
CA GLU A 56 19.02 -8.09 19.62
C GLU A 56 19.62 -7.49 20.89
N ASN A 57 19.49 -8.18 22.00
CA ASN A 57 20.02 -7.78 23.29
C ASN A 57 21.47 -8.28 23.46
N SER A 58 22.22 -7.64 24.36
CA SER A 58 23.62 -8.00 24.62
C SER A 58 23.81 -9.42 25.19
N ASP A 59 22.76 -10.02 25.70
CA ASP A 59 22.76 -11.41 26.22
C ASP A 59 22.43 -12.47 25.14
N GLY A 60 22.26 -12.05 23.86
CA GLY A 60 21.92 -12.92 22.74
C GLY A 60 20.43 -13.25 22.65
N THR A 61 19.58 -12.63 23.47
CA THR A 61 18.11 -12.71 23.30
C THR A 61 17.59 -11.69 22.32
N VAL A 62 16.36 -11.90 21.83
CA VAL A 62 15.67 -10.95 20.94
C VAL A 62 14.41 -10.44 21.63
N SER A 63 14.31 -9.12 21.72
CA SER A 63 13.11 -8.43 22.21
C SER A 63 12.31 -7.90 21.04
N PHE A 64 10.98 -7.89 21.16
CA PHE A 64 10.07 -7.26 20.20
C PHE A 64 8.77 -6.88 20.87
N GLU A 65 8.03 -5.95 20.24
CA GLU A 65 6.64 -5.67 20.58
C GLU A 65 5.72 -6.39 19.58
N SER A 66 4.67 -7.04 20.09
CA SER A 66 3.64 -7.60 19.22
C SER A 66 2.36 -6.77 19.30
N ARG A 67 1.78 -6.42 18.15
CA ARG A 67 0.53 -5.68 18.07
C ARG A 67 -0.36 -6.30 17.01
N PRO A 68 -1.71 -6.34 17.23
CA PRO A 68 -2.62 -6.68 16.15
C PRO A 68 -2.41 -5.72 14.98
N THR A 69 -2.22 -6.26 13.80
CA THR A 69 -2.34 -5.50 12.56
C THR A 69 -3.79 -5.59 12.11
N SER A 70 -4.36 -4.49 11.68
CA SER A 70 -5.64 -4.56 10.97
C SER A 70 -5.46 -5.51 9.79
N ALA A 71 -6.38 -6.45 9.60
CA ALA A 71 -6.41 -7.22 8.37
C ALA A 71 -6.39 -6.23 7.19
N PRO A 72 -5.60 -6.46 6.13
CA PRO A 72 -5.65 -5.60 4.97
C PRO A 72 -7.11 -5.51 4.53
N SER A 73 -7.61 -4.28 4.37
CA SER A 73 -8.92 -4.09 3.74
C SER A 73 -8.93 -4.87 2.42
N ALA A 74 -10.07 -5.42 2.01
CA ALA A 74 -10.21 -6.21 0.78
C ALA A 74 -9.70 -5.52 -0.51
N ASN A 75 -9.31 -4.25 -0.41
CA ASN A 75 -8.73 -3.42 -1.47
C ASN A 75 -7.22 -3.13 -1.27
N VAL A 76 -6.53 -3.78 -0.32
CA VAL A 76 -5.07 -3.62 -0.20
C VAL A 76 -4.40 -4.40 -1.33
N PRO A 77 -3.56 -3.74 -2.15
CA PRO A 77 -2.87 -4.39 -3.25
C PRO A 77 -2.01 -5.57 -2.76
N ILE A 78 -2.00 -6.64 -3.54
CA ILE A 78 -1.17 -7.83 -3.27
C ILE A 78 0.30 -7.45 -3.51
N GLU A 79 1.23 -8.08 -2.83
CA GLU A 79 2.67 -7.80 -2.88
C GLU A 79 3.28 -7.64 -4.29
N GLY A 80 2.71 -8.20 -5.32
CA GLY A 80 3.15 -8.00 -6.73
C GLY A 80 2.65 -6.71 -7.40
N ASP A 81 1.75 -5.99 -6.76
CA ASP A 81 1.08 -4.82 -7.35
C ASP A 81 1.76 -3.49 -6.98
N TYR A 82 2.71 -3.50 -6.03
CA TYR A 82 3.46 -2.32 -5.65
C TYR A 82 4.63 -2.03 -6.61
N LEU A 83 4.74 -0.77 -7.03
CA LEU A 83 5.93 -0.21 -7.67
C LEU A 83 6.82 0.53 -6.67
N LEU A 84 6.22 1.01 -5.59
CA LEU A 84 6.83 1.63 -4.43
C LEU A 84 5.96 1.28 -3.21
N HIS A 85 6.56 0.87 -2.10
CA HIS A 85 5.84 0.65 -0.84
C HIS A 85 6.77 0.94 0.32
N GLU A 86 6.46 1.99 1.07
CA GLU A 86 7.20 2.49 2.21
C GLU A 86 6.25 2.68 3.39
N THR A 87 6.53 2.04 4.51
CA THR A 87 5.73 2.16 5.72
C THR A 87 6.37 3.02 6.80
N PHE A 88 7.68 3.31 6.69
CA PHE A 88 8.49 3.96 7.72
C PHE A 88 8.41 3.31 9.11
N ASP A 89 7.94 2.07 9.21
CA ASP A 89 7.73 1.36 10.48
C ASP A 89 9.03 1.18 11.30
N ASN A 90 10.19 1.26 10.65
CA ASN A 90 11.51 1.20 11.29
C ASN A 90 11.96 2.52 11.94
N CYS A 91 11.26 3.61 11.70
CA CYS A 91 11.53 4.88 12.39
C CYS A 91 11.13 4.80 13.87
N ASN A 92 11.90 5.43 14.78
CA ASN A 92 11.80 5.19 16.22
C ASN A 92 11.73 6.45 17.10
N GLY A 93 11.43 7.62 16.56
CA GLY A 93 11.26 8.85 17.32
C GLY A 93 9.89 9.01 17.96
N GLU A 94 9.54 10.24 18.32
CA GLU A 94 8.23 10.60 18.84
C GLU A 94 7.40 11.38 17.82
N GLY A 95 6.08 11.31 17.98
CA GLY A 95 5.09 12.02 17.16
C GLY A 95 4.53 11.18 16.02
N GLY A 96 3.58 11.75 15.31
CA GLY A 96 2.85 11.04 14.26
C GLY A 96 1.98 9.92 14.83
N ASN A 97 2.38 8.68 14.67
CA ASN A 97 1.59 7.52 15.09
C ASN A 97 1.42 7.38 16.62
N SER A 98 2.27 8.04 17.44
CA SER A 98 2.03 8.16 18.90
C SER A 98 1.08 9.30 19.28
N GLY A 99 0.51 10.02 18.32
CA GLY A 99 -0.51 11.06 18.55
C GLY A 99 0.04 12.46 18.76
N GLY A 100 1.36 12.67 18.80
CA GLY A 100 1.98 14.00 18.88
C GLY A 100 2.30 14.55 17.48
N PHE A 101 1.87 15.78 17.18
CA PHE A 101 2.16 16.43 15.88
C PHE A 101 2.87 17.78 16.03
N GLY A 102 3.23 18.17 17.25
CA GLY A 102 3.83 19.48 17.54
C GLY A 102 4.49 19.53 18.90
N GLY A 103 5.00 20.71 19.28
CA GLY A 103 5.68 20.90 20.56
C GLY A 103 7.11 20.38 20.56
N THR A 104 7.53 19.79 21.69
CA THR A 104 8.84 19.16 21.84
C THR A 104 8.66 17.66 21.71
N LEU A 105 9.14 17.10 20.61
CA LEU A 105 9.11 15.67 20.34
C LEU A 105 10.54 15.16 20.22
N ALA A 106 10.87 14.06 20.87
CA ALA A 106 12.18 13.43 20.75
C ALA A 106 12.44 13.02 19.30
N THR A 107 13.65 13.30 18.85
CA THR A 107 14.11 12.91 17.52
C THR A 107 14.56 11.47 17.53
N GLY A 108 14.13 10.71 16.55
CA GLY A 108 14.61 9.36 16.29
C GLY A 108 15.43 9.26 15.02
N MET A 109 15.93 8.07 14.76
CA MET A 109 16.61 7.75 13.52
C MET A 109 15.59 7.63 12.39
N PHE A 110 15.83 8.31 11.28
CA PHE A 110 15.12 8.09 10.04
C PHE A 110 15.63 6.78 9.42
N SER A 111 14.79 5.79 9.39
CA SER A 111 15.10 4.44 8.90
C SER A 111 13.96 3.96 8.01
N PRO A 112 13.94 4.38 6.74
CA PRO A 112 12.93 3.92 5.79
C PRO A 112 13.12 2.44 5.46
N ASP A 113 12.04 1.78 5.00
CA ASP A 113 12.07 0.39 4.53
C ASP A 113 12.84 0.26 3.20
N LEU A 114 12.79 1.30 2.37
CA LEU A 114 13.44 1.36 1.07
C LEU A 114 14.61 2.34 1.07
N ASP A 115 15.74 1.91 0.50
CA ASP A 115 16.86 2.80 0.22
C ASP A 115 16.52 3.82 -0.88
N GLY A 116 17.14 5.00 -0.81
CA GLY A 116 17.04 6.01 -1.87
C GLY A 116 16.05 7.14 -1.61
N TRP A 117 15.49 7.23 -0.39
CA TRP A 117 14.82 8.44 0.07
C TRP A 117 15.85 9.58 0.19
N ASP A 118 15.51 10.73 -0.37
CA ASP A 118 16.35 11.94 -0.35
C ASP A 118 15.54 13.12 0.19
N ALA A 119 16.00 13.72 1.30
CA ALA A 119 15.27 14.78 1.97
C ALA A 119 16.18 15.88 2.51
N THR A 120 15.67 17.12 2.58
CA THR A 120 16.41 18.26 3.14
C THR A 120 16.69 18.10 4.63
N VAL A 121 15.73 17.62 5.38
CA VAL A 121 15.82 17.24 6.80
C VAL A 121 14.92 16.05 7.02
N ALA A 122 15.50 14.90 7.36
CA ALA A 122 14.78 13.67 7.65
C ALA A 122 15.04 13.25 9.10
N ILE A 123 13.99 12.97 9.83
CA ILE A 123 14.00 12.59 11.26
C ILE A 123 13.01 11.44 11.40
N GLY A 124 13.37 10.41 12.16
CA GLY A 124 12.42 9.37 12.56
C GLY A 124 11.43 9.90 13.59
N ALA A 125 10.16 9.59 13.42
CA ALA A 125 9.10 9.74 14.40
C ALA A 125 8.58 8.33 14.79
N ASP A 126 7.46 8.20 15.51
CA ASP A 126 6.94 6.89 15.87
C ASP A 126 6.37 6.18 14.65
N ARG A 127 7.20 5.31 14.03
CA ARG A 127 6.85 4.53 12.82
C ARG A 127 6.32 5.42 11.68
N CYS A 128 6.93 6.55 11.48
CA CYS A 128 6.67 7.45 10.36
C CYS A 128 7.87 8.38 10.13
N GLY A 129 7.94 8.97 8.96
CA GLY A 129 8.92 10.02 8.65
C GLY A 129 8.45 11.38 9.13
N ARG A 130 9.38 12.19 9.70
CA ARG A 130 9.19 13.59 10.01
C ARG A 130 10.21 14.42 9.23
N PHE A 131 9.74 15.36 8.45
CA PHE A 131 10.57 16.11 7.51
C PHE A 131 10.52 17.60 7.79
N GLY A 132 11.68 18.24 7.66
CA GLY A 132 11.86 19.66 7.91
C GLY A 132 12.08 20.02 9.38
N ASN A 133 12.41 21.28 9.61
CA ASN A 133 12.56 21.91 10.93
C ASN A 133 11.92 23.30 10.94
N SER A 134 12.09 24.07 12.02
CA SER A 134 11.50 25.41 12.15
C SER A 134 11.95 26.41 11.07
N SER A 135 13.10 26.19 10.45
CA SER A 135 13.71 27.08 9.46
C SER A 135 13.65 26.52 8.04
N THR A 136 13.67 25.21 7.89
CA THR A 136 13.80 24.52 6.59
C THR A 136 12.56 23.70 6.31
N PRO A 137 11.85 23.91 5.18
CA PRO A 137 10.78 23.02 4.73
C PRO A 137 11.28 21.59 4.51
N GLY A 138 10.40 20.62 4.72
CA GLY A 138 10.72 19.21 4.66
C GLY A 138 10.59 18.60 3.27
N PHE A 139 11.26 19.13 2.25
CA PHE A 139 11.23 18.54 0.91
C PHE A 139 11.80 17.15 0.92
N VAL A 140 11.06 16.19 0.32
CA VAL A 140 11.48 14.79 0.25
C VAL A 140 11.15 14.17 -1.10
N ASN A 141 12.09 13.40 -1.64
CA ASN A 141 11.94 12.58 -2.84
C ASN A 141 11.85 11.10 -2.42
N SER A 142 10.90 10.38 -3.02
CA SER A 142 10.87 8.92 -2.90
C SER A 142 12.03 8.28 -3.68
N PRO A 143 12.35 7.01 -3.41
CA PRO A 143 13.10 6.18 -4.34
C PRO A 143 12.46 6.20 -5.73
N SER A 144 13.28 6.06 -6.76
CA SER A 144 12.78 6.00 -8.14
C SER A 144 12.20 4.62 -8.42
N PHE A 145 11.10 4.57 -9.16
CA PHE A 145 10.50 3.34 -9.67
C PHE A 145 10.21 3.44 -11.18
N THR A 146 9.96 2.32 -11.83
CA THR A 146 9.59 2.29 -13.25
C THR A 146 8.09 2.22 -13.42
N ALA A 147 7.52 3.18 -14.11
CA ALA A 147 6.09 3.23 -14.41
C ALA A 147 5.64 2.05 -15.28
N VAL A 148 4.40 1.63 -15.12
CA VAL A 148 3.70 0.73 -16.04
C VAL A 148 2.84 1.53 -17.01
N ALA A 149 2.54 0.96 -18.19
CA ALA A 149 1.74 1.62 -19.23
C ALA A 149 0.24 1.56 -18.90
N ASP A 150 -0.16 2.07 -17.73
CA ASP A 150 -1.54 2.12 -17.26
C ASP A 150 -1.69 3.20 -16.17
N THR A 151 -2.91 3.42 -15.70
CA THR A 151 -3.18 4.33 -14.58
C THR A 151 -2.73 3.70 -13.26
N MET A 152 -1.77 4.32 -12.62
CA MET A 152 -1.25 3.95 -11.31
C MET A 152 -1.93 4.76 -10.19
N THR A 153 -1.88 4.25 -8.97
CA THR A 153 -2.41 4.94 -7.79
C THR A 153 -1.29 5.21 -6.80
N LEU A 154 -1.12 6.47 -6.42
CA LEU A 154 -0.31 6.90 -5.30
C LEU A 154 -1.22 7.06 -4.08
N SER A 155 -0.93 6.36 -3.00
CA SER A 155 -1.56 6.57 -1.70
C SER A 155 -0.51 6.90 -0.64
N PHE A 156 -0.87 7.74 0.33
CA PHE A 156 -0.01 8.09 1.47
C PHE A 156 -0.83 8.78 2.56
N ARG A 157 -0.25 8.87 3.78
CA ARG A 157 -0.76 9.71 4.86
C ARG A 157 0.20 10.86 5.08
N ALA A 158 -0.32 12.06 5.30
CA ALA A 158 0.48 13.21 5.67
C ALA A 158 -0.23 14.07 6.73
N ALA A 159 0.57 14.75 7.57
CA ALA A 159 0.08 15.68 8.58
C ALA A 159 1.03 16.86 8.68
N GLY A 160 0.49 18.08 8.73
CA GLY A 160 1.27 19.28 9.02
C GLY A 160 1.71 19.32 10.48
N TRP A 161 2.88 19.92 10.74
CA TRP A 161 3.31 20.18 12.12
C TRP A 161 2.34 21.13 12.81
N ASP A 162 1.90 20.76 14.02
CA ASP A 162 0.95 21.57 14.79
C ASP A 162 1.63 22.70 15.53
N ALA A 163 1.92 23.78 14.80
CA ALA A 163 2.34 25.04 15.36
C ALA A 163 1.82 26.21 14.51
N LYS A 164 1.64 27.37 15.12
CA LYS A 164 1.06 28.55 14.46
C LYS A 164 1.81 28.98 13.19
N ARG A 165 3.15 28.80 13.17
CA ARG A 165 4.02 29.22 12.07
C ARG A 165 4.17 28.17 10.94
N ASP A 166 3.70 26.95 11.16
CA ASP A 166 3.77 25.88 10.16
C ASP A 166 2.54 25.92 9.27
N GLY A 167 2.75 25.64 7.98
CA GLY A 167 1.69 25.64 6.98
C GLY A 167 1.01 24.26 6.85
N THR A 168 -0.03 24.24 6.03
CA THR A 168 -0.81 23.03 5.70
C THR A 168 -0.66 22.61 4.24
N ASP A 169 -0.02 23.46 3.41
CA ASP A 169 0.09 23.19 1.99
C ASP A 169 1.12 22.11 1.70
N LEU A 170 0.77 21.19 0.84
CA LEU A 170 1.61 20.12 0.33
C LEU A 170 1.48 20.06 -1.19
N LEU A 171 2.55 20.35 -1.92
CA LEU A 171 2.62 20.10 -3.36
C LEU A 171 3.25 18.72 -3.58
N VAL A 172 2.56 17.85 -4.30
CA VAL A 172 3.06 16.55 -4.73
C VAL A 172 3.42 16.62 -6.20
N VAL A 173 4.66 16.29 -6.56
CA VAL A 173 5.18 16.41 -7.92
C VAL A 173 5.69 15.07 -8.44
N LEU A 174 5.28 14.70 -9.65
CA LEU A 174 5.83 13.57 -10.41
C LEU A 174 7.12 14.01 -11.09
N LYS A 175 8.27 13.67 -10.53
CA LYS A 175 9.58 13.95 -11.15
C LYS A 175 9.91 12.87 -12.17
N GLY A 176 9.56 13.14 -13.42
CA GLY A 176 9.69 12.27 -14.58
C GLY A 176 8.61 12.58 -15.60
N ASN A 177 8.37 11.66 -16.54
CA ASN A 177 7.33 11.83 -17.55
C ASN A 177 5.99 11.27 -17.05
N GLY A 178 5.31 12.02 -16.18
CA GLY A 178 4.05 11.62 -15.57
C GLY A 178 3.05 12.77 -15.45
N THR A 179 1.77 12.44 -15.35
CA THR A 179 0.65 13.38 -15.24
C THR A 179 -0.42 12.83 -14.31
N PHE A 180 -0.86 13.62 -13.31
CA PHE A 180 -2.01 13.30 -12.48
C PHE A 180 -3.30 13.35 -13.30
N VAL A 181 -4.15 12.35 -13.13
CA VAL A 181 -5.39 12.22 -13.92
C VAL A 181 -6.36 13.37 -13.65
N ASP A 182 -6.48 13.78 -12.39
CA ASP A 182 -7.50 14.75 -12.00
C ASP A 182 -7.10 16.20 -12.30
N SER A 183 -5.82 16.57 -12.16
CA SER A 183 -5.32 17.93 -12.47
C SER A 183 -4.83 18.10 -13.90
N GLN A 184 -4.58 17.01 -14.62
CA GLN A 184 -3.90 17.02 -15.93
C GLN A 184 -2.54 17.73 -15.88
N SER A 185 -1.88 17.69 -14.73
CA SER A 185 -0.60 18.35 -14.44
C SER A 185 0.41 17.35 -13.88
N THR A 186 1.69 17.71 -13.91
CA THR A 186 2.78 16.98 -13.26
C THR A 186 2.77 17.15 -11.74
N ASP A 187 1.95 18.05 -11.22
CA ASP A 187 1.84 18.40 -9.81
C ASP A 187 0.40 18.42 -9.32
N MET A 188 0.24 18.23 -8.02
CA MET A 188 -1.04 18.26 -7.31
C MET A 188 -0.88 19.01 -5.99
N SER A 189 -1.67 20.09 -5.83
CA SER A 189 -1.73 20.85 -4.58
C SER A 189 -2.73 20.24 -3.62
N LEU A 190 -2.30 19.99 -2.39
CA LEU A 190 -3.08 19.36 -1.33
C LEU A 190 -3.03 20.21 -0.07
N THR A 191 -3.99 20.01 0.82
CA THR A 191 -4.02 20.66 2.14
C THR A 191 -4.03 19.59 3.23
N MET A 192 -2.99 19.62 4.09
CA MET A 192 -2.87 18.72 5.24
C MET A 192 -3.64 19.27 6.45
N ALA A 193 -4.11 18.38 7.31
CA ALA A 193 -4.53 18.77 8.65
C ALA A 193 -3.30 19.03 9.54
N LYS A 194 -3.42 19.95 10.51
CA LYS A 194 -2.50 20.05 11.62
C LYS A 194 -2.99 19.17 12.78
N GLY A 195 -2.09 18.46 13.43
CA GLY A 195 -2.44 17.64 14.59
C GLY A 195 -3.23 16.35 14.26
N ALA A 196 -3.37 16.00 12.99
CA ALA A 196 -4.05 14.79 12.56
C ALA A 196 -3.57 14.31 11.20
N TRP A 197 -3.60 13.00 10.99
CA TRP A 197 -3.34 12.40 9.70
C TRP A 197 -4.45 12.71 8.69
N THR A 198 -4.05 12.99 7.45
CA THR A 198 -4.93 13.01 6.28
C THR A 198 -4.43 11.96 5.30
N THR A 199 -5.33 11.10 4.84
CA THR A 199 -5.02 10.09 3.82
C THR A 199 -5.34 10.63 2.44
N TYR A 200 -4.43 10.44 1.50
CA TYR A 200 -4.56 10.85 0.11
C TYR A 200 -4.50 9.64 -0.81
N THR A 201 -5.26 9.71 -1.88
CA THR A 201 -5.23 8.74 -2.98
C THR A 201 -5.31 9.51 -4.29
N LEU A 202 -4.25 9.44 -5.08
CA LEU A 202 -4.08 10.19 -6.32
C LEU A 202 -3.85 9.22 -7.47
N ARG A 203 -4.51 9.42 -8.60
CA ARG A 203 -4.31 8.63 -9.82
C ARG A 203 -3.42 9.38 -10.78
N PHE A 204 -2.50 8.67 -11.42
CA PHE A 204 -1.60 9.25 -12.40
C PHE A 204 -1.21 8.23 -13.48
N THR A 205 -0.79 8.74 -14.63
CA THR A 205 -0.14 7.98 -15.69
C THR A 205 1.30 8.45 -15.86
N ALA A 206 2.20 7.56 -16.22
CA ALA A 206 3.59 7.93 -16.47
C ALA A 206 4.27 6.92 -17.40
N THR A 207 5.43 7.30 -17.93
CA THR A 207 6.29 6.43 -18.70
C THR A 207 7.73 6.50 -18.22
N GLY A 208 8.44 5.36 -18.26
CA GLY A 208 9.83 5.30 -17.85
C GLY A 208 10.02 5.39 -16.33
N LYS A 209 11.16 5.92 -15.93
CA LYS A 209 11.57 6.03 -14.52
C LYS A 209 11.14 7.37 -13.94
N LEU A 210 10.55 7.36 -12.75
CA LEU A 210 10.16 8.57 -12.03
C LEU A 210 10.30 8.39 -10.52
N CYS A 211 10.23 9.49 -9.77
CA CYS A 211 10.04 9.50 -8.31
C CYS A 211 8.95 10.49 -7.92
N ILE A 212 8.41 10.35 -6.73
CA ILE A 212 7.43 11.26 -6.13
C ILE A 212 8.18 12.25 -5.26
N ASN A 213 7.95 13.54 -5.47
CA ASN A 213 8.50 14.59 -4.66
C ASN A 213 7.38 15.26 -3.86
N PHE A 214 7.55 15.31 -2.54
CA PHE A 214 6.65 15.98 -1.59
C PHE A 214 7.27 17.31 -1.19
N GLN A 215 6.57 18.40 -1.41
CA GLN A 215 7.00 19.78 -1.14
C GLN A 215 6.01 20.45 -0.19
N PRO A 216 6.18 20.27 1.12
CA PRO A 216 5.36 20.97 2.11
C PRO A 216 5.78 22.43 2.22
N SER A 217 4.85 23.29 2.64
CA SER A 217 5.18 24.70 2.96
C SER A 217 6.13 24.83 4.14
N LYS A 218 6.14 23.86 5.07
CA LYS A 218 7.01 23.82 6.26
C LYS A 218 7.34 22.39 6.68
N ARG A 219 7.26 22.09 7.99
CA ARG A 219 7.46 20.75 8.55
C ARG A 219 6.21 19.88 8.35
N PHE A 220 6.42 18.60 8.13
CA PHE A 220 5.30 17.66 8.05
C PHE A 220 5.73 16.24 8.44
N PHE A 221 4.74 15.41 8.65
CA PHE A 221 4.85 13.97 8.80
C PHE A 221 4.36 13.29 7.54
N LEU A 222 5.01 12.19 7.16
CA LEU A 222 4.67 11.37 5.99
C LEU A 222 4.72 9.91 6.40
N ASP A 223 3.75 9.13 5.90
CA ASP A 223 3.60 7.73 6.24
C ASP A 223 2.83 6.94 5.16
N ASP A 224 2.97 5.61 5.17
CA ASP A 224 2.25 4.68 4.28
C ASP A 224 2.29 5.07 2.79
N VAL A 225 3.46 5.39 2.27
CA VAL A 225 3.60 5.81 0.86
C VAL A 225 3.62 4.58 -0.04
N ALA A 226 2.63 4.45 -0.89
CA ALA A 226 2.52 3.35 -1.83
C ALA A 226 2.18 3.82 -3.25
N VAL A 227 2.86 3.27 -4.24
CA VAL A 227 2.47 3.35 -5.65
C VAL A 227 2.08 1.96 -6.11
N THR A 228 0.84 1.81 -6.56
CA THR A 228 0.32 0.53 -7.02
C THR A 228 -0.01 0.55 -8.51
N LYS A 229 0.20 -0.59 -9.14
CA LYS A 229 -0.37 -0.88 -10.47
C LYS A 229 -1.89 -0.97 -10.36
N PRO A 230 -2.64 -0.79 -11.46
CA PRO A 230 -4.04 -1.18 -11.45
C PRO A 230 -4.11 -2.67 -11.12
N SER A 231 -4.90 -3.03 -10.12
CA SER A 231 -5.21 -4.44 -9.88
C SER A 231 -5.79 -5.02 -11.16
N ALA A 232 -5.22 -6.11 -11.64
CA ALA A 232 -5.89 -6.91 -12.66
C ALA A 232 -7.16 -7.49 -12.01
N THR A 233 -8.20 -6.65 -11.89
CA THR A 233 -9.54 -7.14 -11.57
C THR A 233 -9.91 -8.04 -12.74
N GLY A 234 -9.71 -9.35 -12.53
CA GLY A 234 -10.10 -10.36 -13.47
C GLY A 234 -11.52 -10.11 -13.95
N ILE A 235 -11.66 -10.13 -15.27
CA ILE A 235 -12.80 -9.83 -16.11
C ILE A 235 -12.82 -8.36 -16.53
N SER A 236 -11.89 -7.97 -17.39
CA SER A 236 -12.23 -7.02 -18.43
C SER A 236 -13.51 -7.54 -19.09
N ALA A 237 -14.60 -6.77 -18.96
CA ALA A 237 -15.76 -7.02 -19.83
C ALA A 237 -15.19 -7.06 -21.26
N ILE A 238 -15.32 -8.16 -21.94
CA ILE A 238 -14.99 -8.26 -23.35
C ILE A 238 -16.00 -7.36 -24.03
N GLU A 239 -15.66 -6.08 -24.21
CA GLU A 239 -16.35 -5.20 -25.10
C GLU A 239 -16.13 -5.75 -26.52
N GLY A 240 -17.12 -6.41 -27.05
CA GLY A 240 -17.12 -6.81 -28.44
C GLY A 240 -17.75 -8.13 -28.81
N VAL A 241 -18.10 -8.99 -27.87
CA VAL A 241 -18.98 -10.11 -28.18
C VAL A 241 -20.26 -9.93 -27.38
N ARG A 242 -21.29 -9.32 -27.98
CA ARG A 242 -22.66 -9.57 -27.52
C ARG A 242 -22.84 -11.08 -27.50
N PRO A 243 -22.99 -11.75 -26.33
CA PRO A 243 -23.40 -13.13 -26.36
C PRO A 243 -24.76 -13.10 -27.07
N THR A 244 -24.84 -13.72 -28.23
CA THR A 244 -26.12 -14.17 -28.76
C THR A 244 -26.73 -14.95 -27.59
N LYS A 245 -27.82 -14.43 -27.05
CA LYS A 245 -28.49 -14.99 -25.87
C LYS A 245 -29.00 -16.37 -26.26
N THR A 246 -28.13 -17.38 -26.18
CA THR A 246 -28.49 -18.76 -26.41
C THR A 246 -29.38 -19.17 -25.25
N ARG A 247 -30.68 -19.18 -25.50
CA ARG A 247 -31.69 -19.53 -24.51
C ARG A 247 -31.34 -20.87 -23.91
N ARG A 248 -31.21 -20.99 -22.61
CA ARG A 248 -30.89 -22.22 -21.91
C ARG A 248 -32.10 -22.69 -21.12
N VAL A 249 -32.47 -23.95 -21.32
CA VAL A 249 -33.61 -24.61 -20.68
C VAL A 249 -33.11 -25.66 -19.72
N TYR A 250 -33.63 -25.67 -18.50
CA TYR A 250 -33.31 -26.61 -17.45
C TYR A 250 -34.60 -27.22 -16.87
N SER A 251 -34.55 -28.45 -16.37
CA SER A 251 -35.57 -29.02 -15.51
C SER A 251 -35.62 -28.33 -14.15
N LEU A 252 -36.65 -28.56 -13.36
CA LEU A 252 -36.75 -28.08 -11.98
C LEU A 252 -35.64 -28.65 -11.07
N SER A 253 -35.06 -29.79 -11.42
CA SER A 253 -33.93 -30.41 -10.72
C SER A 253 -32.57 -29.85 -11.17
N GLY A 254 -32.54 -28.86 -12.08
CA GLY A 254 -31.30 -28.21 -12.55
C GLY A 254 -30.60 -28.91 -13.71
N GLN A 255 -31.17 -29.96 -14.28
CA GLN A 255 -30.61 -30.66 -15.43
C GLN A 255 -30.78 -29.80 -16.70
N TYR A 256 -29.70 -29.61 -17.46
CA TYR A 256 -29.72 -28.91 -18.75
C TYR A 256 -30.46 -29.77 -19.82
N LEU A 257 -31.44 -29.18 -20.45
CA LEU A 257 -32.32 -29.83 -21.42
C LEU A 257 -32.17 -29.30 -22.86
N GLY A 258 -31.30 -28.34 -23.08
CA GLY A 258 -31.06 -27.76 -24.40
C GLY A 258 -31.42 -26.24 -24.49
N THR A 259 -31.59 -25.79 -25.72
CA THR A 259 -31.83 -24.36 -26.02
C THR A 259 -33.24 -24.05 -26.53
N ASP A 260 -34.02 -25.10 -26.90
CA ASP A 260 -35.36 -24.93 -27.45
C ASP A 260 -36.43 -25.60 -26.57
N LEU A 261 -37.22 -24.76 -25.88
CA LEU A 261 -38.35 -25.20 -25.06
C LEU A 261 -39.43 -25.91 -25.87
N ARG A 262 -39.54 -25.64 -27.19
CA ARG A 262 -40.61 -26.18 -28.05
C ARG A 262 -40.47 -27.66 -28.29
N THR A 263 -39.28 -28.22 -28.21
CA THR A 263 -39.00 -29.65 -28.42
C THR A 263 -39.28 -30.52 -27.19
N LEU A 264 -39.47 -29.91 -26.00
CA LEU A 264 -39.69 -30.60 -24.75
C LEU A 264 -41.17 -30.91 -24.51
N PRO A 265 -41.52 -31.90 -23.68
CA PRO A 265 -42.90 -32.20 -23.29
C PRO A 265 -43.57 -31.03 -22.56
N ARG A 266 -44.91 -31.09 -22.36
CA ARG A 266 -45.58 -30.13 -21.46
C ARG A 266 -45.08 -30.32 -20.05
N GLY A 267 -44.73 -29.20 -19.38
CA GLY A 267 -44.17 -29.26 -18.04
C GLY A 267 -43.70 -27.89 -17.56
N ILE A 268 -43.00 -27.90 -16.43
CA ILE A 268 -42.43 -26.70 -15.82
C ILE A 268 -40.91 -26.76 -16.01
N TYR A 269 -40.34 -25.64 -16.49
CA TYR A 269 -38.94 -25.51 -16.84
C TYR A 269 -38.36 -24.22 -16.30
N ILE A 270 -37.04 -24.15 -16.16
CA ILE A 270 -36.30 -22.92 -15.92
C ILE A 270 -35.65 -22.47 -17.24
N VAL A 271 -36.03 -21.30 -17.72
CA VAL A 271 -35.53 -20.71 -18.98
C VAL A 271 -34.89 -19.38 -18.66
N ASP A 272 -33.59 -19.23 -18.90
CA ASP A 272 -32.82 -18.05 -18.59
C ASP A 272 -33.04 -17.57 -17.13
N GLY A 273 -33.06 -18.50 -16.18
CA GLY A 273 -33.26 -18.22 -14.76
C GLY A 273 -34.72 -17.96 -14.34
N LYS A 274 -35.70 -18.03 -15.26
CA LYS A 274 -37.13 -17.82 -14.96
C LYS A 274 -37.93 -19.12 -15.08
N LYS A 275 -38.88 -19.32 -14.17
CA LYS A 275 -39.85 -20.44 -14.24
C LYS A 275 -40.82 -20.21 -15.40
N VAL A 276 -40.92 -21.17 -16.28
CA VAL A 276 -41.81 -21.17 -17.46
C VAL A 276 -42.64 -22.46 -17.48
N VAL A 277 -43.93 -22.35 -17.74
CA VAL A 277 -44.86 -23.46 -17.97
C VAL A 277 -45.06 -23.62 -19.46
N LYS A 278 -44.88 -24.88 -19.96
CA LYS A 278 -45.18 -25.24 -21.36
C LYS A 278 -46.43 -26.06 -21.44
#